data_79829ad0571cea940b290d11352f9cd6
#
_entry.id   79829ad0571cea940b290d11352f9cd6
#
_cell.length_a   1.000
_cell.length_b   1.000
_cell.length_c   1.000
_cell.angle_alpha   90.00
_cell.angle_beta   90.00
_cell.angle_gamma   90.00
#
_symmetry.space_group_name_H-M   'P 1'
#
loop_
_entity.id
_entity.type
_entity.pdbx_description
1 polymer ?
#
loop_
_entity_poly.entity_id
_entity_poly.type
_entity_poly.pdbx_seq_one_letter_code
_entity_poly.pdbx_strand_id
1 'polypeptide(L)'
;STAFIQRMAGREQPWLLYHCTRGAHFDNYPNERFLGKSPAKHPYKDTLLELDEILGRLVETLRQTGQLEDTLIFVSSDNGPHMETWPDSAFTPFRCAKGSTWEGGVRVPGLLMWPGMIEAGRQSDGMFYFNDVLPTVLGLAGESERLPGDRYIDGIDQSSFLLAPEGLSN
;
A
#
# COMPACT_ATOMS: atom_id res chain seq x y z
N SER A 1 -11.74 -5.91 8.00
CA SER A 1 -11.17 -6.35 6.70
C SER A 1 -11.17 -7.87 6.57
N THR A 2 -10.66 -8.64 7.55
CA THR A 2 -10.63 -10.12 7.47
C THR A 2 -12.03 -10.73 7.23
N ALA A 3 -13.05 -10.30 7.97
CA ALA A 3 -14.44 -10.75 7.76
C ALA A 3 -14.98 -10.39 6.36
N PHE A 4 -14.53 -9.30 5.75
CA PHE A 4 -14.86 -8.98 4.37
C PHE A 4 -14.21 -9.98 3.41
N ILE A 5 -12.90 -10.23 3.53
CA ILE A 5 -12.17 -11.20 2.70
C ILE A 5 -12.83 -12.58 2.80
N GLN A 6 -13.15 -13.05 4.02
CA GLN A 6 -13.82 -14.32 4.24
C GLN A 6 -15.19 -14.38 3.54
N ARG A 7 -15.97 -13.29 3.59
CA ARG A 7 -17.29 -13.21 2.93
C ARG A 7 -17.20 -13.20 1.41
N MET A 8 -16.08 -12.71 0.86
CA MET A 8 -15.85 -12.66 -0.59
C MET A 8 -15.31 -13.98 -1.16
N ALA A 9 -14.85 -14.89 -0.30
CA ALA A 9 -14.38 -16.20 -0.73
C ALA A 9 -15.43 -16.97 -1.55
N GLY A 10 -15.01 -17.51 -2.69
CA GLY A 10 -15.88 -18.28 -3.60
C GLY A 10 -16.87 -17.44 -4.41
N ARG A 11 -16.78 -16.11 -4.38
CA ARG A 11 -17.55 -15.24 -5.26
C ARG A 11 -16.83 -15.03 -6.58
N GLU A 12 -17.58 -15.03 -7.69
CA GLU A 12 -17.05 -14.80 -9.03
C GLU A 12 -16.75 -13.33 -9.30
N GLN A 13 -17.43 -12.42 -8.61
CA GLN A 13 -17.25 -10.99 -8.80
C GLN A 13 -15.95 -10.50 -8.17
N PRO A 14 -15.11 -9.73 -8.88
CA PRO A 14 -13.95 -9.08 -8.31
C PRO A 14 -14.37 -8.08 -7.22
N TRP A 15 -13.46 -7.83 -6.30
CA TRP A 15 -13.69 -6.90 -5.20
C TRP A 15 -12.46 -6.02 -4.96
N LEU A 16 -12.68 -4.87 -4.39
CA LEU A 16 -11.66 -3.95 -3.92
C LEU A 16 -11.82 -3.71 -2.42
N LEU A 17 -10.73 -3.83 -1.69
CA LEU A 17 -10.65 -3.47 -0.28
C LEU A 17 -9.65 -2.33 -0.08
N TYR A 18 -10.15 -1.15 0.26
CA TYR A 18 -9.32 -0.02 0.67
C TYR A 18 -9.22 -0.03 2.20
N HIS A 19 -8.05 -0.44 2.73
CA HIS A 19 -7.80 -0.60 4.15
C HIS A 19 -6.90 0.51 4.67
N CYS A 20 -7.48 1.50 5.34
CA CYS A 20 -6.73 2.56 6.02
C CYS A 20 -6.45 2.18 7.46
N THR A 21 -5.20 2.34 7.89
CA THR A 21 -4.80 2.20 9.28
C THR A 21 -4.55 3.57 9.90
N ARG A 22 -4.68 3.68 11.22
CA ARG A 22 -4.30 4.89 11.95
C ARG A 22 -2.79 4.99 12.20
N GLY A 23 -2.13 3.87 12.37
CA GLY A 23 -0.67 3.82 12.55
C GLY A 23 0.01 4.20 11.21
N ALA A 24 1.11 4.73 11.30
CA ALA A 24 2.14 5.30 12.08
C ALA A 24 2.05 6.85 12.12
N HIS A 25 0.85 7.40 12.28
CA HIS A 25 0.66 8.84 12.48
C HIS A 25 0.99 9.21 13.93
N PHE A 26 1.62 10.36 14.15
CA PHE A 26 1.76 10.89 15.51
C PHE A 26 0.34 11.28 16.05
N ASP A 27 0.02 11.16 17.30
CA ASP A 27 0.74 10.43 18.34
C ASP A 27 0.54 8.94 18.16
N ASN A 28 1.60 8.15 18.36
CA ASN A 28 1.53 6.71 18.21
C ASN A 28 1.11 6.03 19.51
N TYR A 29 0.01 5.28 19.44
CA TYR A 29 -0.54 4.48 20.53
C TYR A 29 -0.70 3.03 20.06
N PRO A 30 0.38 2.24 20.05
CA PRO A 30 0.30 0.82 19.69
C PRO A 30 -0.54 0.07 20.72
N ASN A 31 -1.14 -1.03 20.31
CA ASN A 31 -1.83 -1.92 21.23
C ASN A 31 -0.85 -2.39 22.32
N GLU A 32 -1.34 -2.58 23.55
CA GLU A 32 -0.54 -2.93 24.74
C GLU A 32 0.41 -4.11 24.50
N ARG A 33 0.00 -5.09 23.71
CA ARG A 33 0.83 -6.27 23.36
C ARG A 33 2.08 -5.93 22.55
N PHE A 34 2.14 -4.75 21.91
CA PHE A 34 3.30 -4.27 21.15
C PHE A 34 4.16 -3.27 21.91
N LEU A 35 3.66 -2.73 23.02
CA LEU A 35 4.42 -1.76 23.81
C LEU A 35 5.79 -2.31 24.24
N GLY A 36 6.85 -1.60 23.88
CA GLY A 36 8.24 -1.96 24.19
C GLY A 36 8.75 -3.20 23.44
N LYS A 37 8.06 -3.68 22.40
CA LYS A 37 8.46 -4.88 21.64
C LYS A 37 9.40 -4.58 20.49
N SER A 38 9.41 -3.38 19.95
CA SER A 38 10.40 -2.99 18.94
C SER A 38 11.81 -2.93 19.53
N PRO A 39 12.86 -3.15 18.73
CA PRO A 39 14.25 -3.01 19.20
C PRO A 39 14.55 -1.66 19.84
N ALA A 40 13.92 -0.60 19.37
CA ALA A 40 14.06 0.74 19.90
C ALA A 40 13.17 1.02 21.13
N LYS A 41 12.24 0.13 21.47
CA LYS A 41 11.26 0.28 22.56
C LYS A 41 10.55 1.63 22.53
N HIS A 42 10.17 2.06 21.33
CA HIS A 42 9.55 3.38 21.11
C HIS A 42 8.16 3.22 20.46
N PRO A 43 7.12 3.96 20.91
CA PRO A 43 5.74 3.81 20.45
C PRO A 43 5.59 3.84 18.93
N TYR A 44 6.28 4.72 18.22
CA TYR A 44 6.27 4.76 16.76
C TYR A 44 6.69 3.43 16.14
N LYS A 45 7.83 2.85 16.60
CA LYS A 45 8.33 1.58 16.07
C LYS A 45 7.52 0.38 16.55
N ASP A 46 6.93 0.46 17.72
CA ASP A 46 5.98 -0.54 18.21
C ASP A 46 4.70 -0.54 17.35
N THR A 47 4.24 0.63 16.90
CA THR A 47 3.14 0.76 15.95
C THR A 47 3.48 0.16 14.59
N LEU A 48 4.73 0.26 14.11
CA LEU A 48 5.15 -0.42 12.88
C LEU A 48 5.06 -1.95 13.00
N LEU A 49 5.39 -2.52 14.16
CA LEU A 49 5.19 -3.96 14.40
C LEU A 49 3.70 -4.35 14.39
N GLU A 50 2.85 -3.49 14.90
CA GLU A 50 1.40 -3.69 14.82
C GLU A 50 0.89 -3.65 13.37
N LEU A 51 1.37 -2.70 12.56
CA LEU A 51 1.04 -2.61 11.13
C LEU A 51 1.48 -3.86 10.37
N ASP A 52 2.68 -4.34 10.64
CA ASP A 52 3.21 -5.57 10.04
C ASP A 52 2.33 -6.78 10.37
N GLU A 53 1.91 -6.92 11.64
CA GLU A 53 0.97 -8.00 12.01
C GLU A 53 -0.40 -7.84 11.35
N ILE A 54 -0.93 -6.62 11.22
CA ILE A 54 -2.20 -6.37 10.52
C ILE A 54 -2.10 -6.85 9.09
N LEU A 55 -1.04 -6.48 8.37
CA LEU A 55 -0.80 -6.93 7.00
C LEU A 55 -0.65 -8.46 6.94
N GLY A 56 0.16 -9.04 7.82
CA GLY A 56 0.35 -10.49 7.91
C GLY A 56 -0.98 -11.24 8.09
N ARG A 57 -1.88 -10.71 8.92
CA ARG A 57 -3.22 -11.30 9.12
C ARG A 57 -4.11 -11.19 7.87
N LEU A 58 -4.02 -10.12 7.11
CA LEU A 58 -4.77 -9.98 5.84
C LEU A 58 -4.26 -10.99 4.82
N VAL A 59 -2.95 -11.08 4.64
CA VAL A 59 -2.30 -12.05 3.74
C VAL A 59 -2.65 -13.49 4.14
N GLU A 60 -2.59 -13.82 5.43
CA GLU A 60 -2.94 -15.15 5.91
C GLU A 60 -4.42 -15.47 5.68
N THR A 61 -5.30 -14.49 5.86
CA THR A 61 -6.73 -14.66 5.56
C THR A 61 -6.97 -14.96 4.08
N LEU A 62 -6.28 -14.23 3.18
CA LEU A 62 -6.34 -14.48 1.73
C LEU A 62 -5.84 -15.90 1.39
N ARG A 63 -4.74 -16.33 2.02
CA ARG A 63 -4.19 -17.68 1.83
C ARG A 63 -5.18 -18.76 2.29
N GLN A 64 -5.73 -18.63 3.50
CA GLN A 64 -6.67 -19.59 4.06
C GLN A 64 -7.99 -19.69 3.28
N THR A 65 -8.38 -18.63 2.62
CA THR A 65 -9.60 -18.58 1.81
C THR A 65 -9.35 -18.87 0.32
N GLY A 66 -8.11 -19.20 -0.07
CA GLY A 66 -7.75 -19.55 -1.45
C GLY A 66 -7.79 -18.36 -2.43
N GLN A 67 -7.70 -17.12 -1.94
CA GLN A 67 -7.80 -15.92 -2.76
C GLN A 67 -6.44 -15.25 -3.02
N LEU A 68 -5.36 -15.71 -2.38
CA LEU A 68 -4.07 -14.99 -2.41
C LEU A 68 -3.48 -14.89 -3.81
N GLU A 69 -3.57 -15.96 -4.61
CA GLU A 69 -3.01 -16.01 -5.97
C GLU A 69 -3.76 -15.08 -6.95
N ASP A 70 -5.02 -14.78 -6.65
CA ASP A 70 -5.89 -13.92 -7.47
C ASP A 70 -6.04 -12.49 -6.88
N THR A 71 -5.17 -12.11 -5.94
CA THR A 71 -5.27 -10.81 -5.27
C THR A 71 -3.98 -10.01 -5.42
N LEU A 72 -4.09 -8.83 -6.06
CA LEU A 72 -3.06 -7.80 -5.98
C LEU A 72 -3.14 -7.09 -4.63
N ILE A 73 -2.06 -7.12 -3.87
CA ILE A 73 -1.91 -6.39 -2.62
C ILE A 73 -0.96 -5.21 -2.88
N PHE A 74 -1.43 -4.00 -2.58
CA PHE A 74 -0.64 -2.78 -2.63
C PHE A 74 -0.59 -2.14 -1.24
N VAL A 75 0.62 -1.87 -0.76
CA VAL A 75 0.86 -1.24 0.55
C VAL A 75 1.68 0.01 0.35
N SER A 76 1.21 1.11 0.92
CA SER A 76 1.90 2.40 0.82
C SER A 76 1.56 3.29 2.02
N SER A 77 2.09 4.50 2.02
CA SER A 77 1.74 5.59 2.93
C SER A 77 1.10 6.73 2.13
N ASP A 78 0.27 7.53 2.77
CA ASP A 78 -0.42 8.67 2.15
C ASP A 78 0.50 9.88 1.92
N ASN A 79 1.57 10.02 2.71
CA ASN A 79 2.54 11.11 2.62
C ASN A 79 3.89 10.73 3.24
N GLY A 80 4.89 11.55 3.00
CA GLY A 80 6.18 11.46 3.67
C GLY A 80 6.11 11.75 5.17
N PRO A 81 7.20 11.54 5.93
CA PRO A 81 7.21 11.62 7.38
C PRO A 81 6.98 13.05 7.90
N HIS A 82 6.30 13.15 9.04
CA HIS A 82 6.16 14.39 9.80
C HIS A 82 7.39 14.57 10.73
N MET A 83 8.53 14.94 10.13
CA MET A 83 9.83 14.94 10.83
C MET A 83 9.88 15.85 12.07
N GLU A 84 9.00 16.86 12.16
CA GLU A 84 8.91 17.78 13.30
C GLU A 84 8.47 17.10 14.58
N THR A 85 7.86 15.91 14.50
CA THR A 85 7.42 15.13 15.66
C THR A 85 8.44 14.07 16.09
N TRP A 86 9.66 14.11 15.53
CA TRP A 86 10.71 13.19 15.96
C TRP A 86 10.87 13.14 17.50
N PRO A 87 11.01 11.97 18.12
CA PRO A 87 11.16 10.63 17.52
C PRO A 87 9.85 9.89 17.23
N ASP A 88 8.68 10.52 17.32
CA ASP A 88 7.36 9.92 17.08
C ASP A 88 6.99 9.90 15.57
N SER A 89 7.97 9.90 14.72
CA SER A 89 7.86 9.76 13.27
C SER A 89 9.14 9.21 12.66
N ALA A 90 9.11 8.94 11.35
CA ALA A 90 10.30 8.58 10.57
C ALA A 90 11.06 9.82 10.06
N PHE A 91 12.20 9.55 9.45
CA PHE A 91 12.95 10.48 8.61
C PHE A 91 12.88 10.06 7.13
N THR A 92 13.14 11.01 6.26
CA THR A 92 13.37 10.79 4.84
C THR A 92 14.73 11.36 4.44
N PRO A 93 15.48 10.72 3.52
CA PRO A 93 16.70 11.30 2.97
C PRO A 93 16.44 12.39 1.92
N PHE A 94 15.19 12.55 1.50
CA PHE A 94 14.79 13.50 0.48
C PHE A 94 14.53 14.89 1.04
N ARG A 95 14.54 15.88 0.15
CA ARG A 95 14.27 17.27 0.53
C ARG A 95 12.87 17.43 1.11
N CYS A 96 12.76 18.21 2.18
CA CYS A 96 11.53 18.50 2.92
C CYS A 96 10.86 17.25 3.52
N ALA A 97 9.58 17.36 3.89
CA ALA A 97 8.82 16.35 4.61
C ALA A 97 7.32 16.52 4.35
N LYS A 98 6.46 15.83 5.09
CA LYS A 98 5.01 15.98 5.07
C LYS A 98 4.60 17.46 4.98
N GLY A 99 3.61 17.75 4.14
CA GLY A 99 3.12 19.12 3.91
C GLY A 99 3.84 19.87 2.79
N SER A 100 4.79 19.24 2.10
CA SER A 100 5.47 19.82 0.94
C SER A 100 5.25 18.98 -0.32
N THR A 101 5.43 19.62 -1.49
CA THR A 101 5.42 18.97 -2.80
C THR A 101 6.80 18.44 -3.23
N TRP A 102 7.81 18.59 -2.37
CA TRP A 102 9.13 18.00 -2.57
C TRP A 102 9.11 16.51 -2.28
N GLU A 103 10.10 15.78 -2.81
CA GLU A 103 10.18 14.32 -2.65
C GLU A 103 10.05 13.84 -1.20
N GLY A 104 10.58 14.58 -0.22
CA GLY A 104 10.42 14.22 1.19
C GLY A 104 8.97 14.26 1.68
N GLY A 105 8.09 15.00 1.00
CA GLY A 105 6.66 15.06 1.34
C GLY A 105 5.79 14.06 0.56
N VAL A 106 6.20 13.68 -0.65
CA VAL A 106 5.35 12.90 -1.57
C VAL A 106 5.92 11.54 -1.93
N ARG A 107 7.24 11.33 -1.82
CA ARG A 107 7.87 10.03 -2.09
C ARG A 107 7.74 9.12 -0.89
N VAL A 108 6.94 8.07 -1.05
CA VAL A 108 6.59 7.09 -0.03
C VAL A 108 6.95 5.68 -0.47
N PRO A 109 7.09 4.72 0.46
CA PRO A 109 7.26 3.33 0.10
C PRO A 109 6.09 2.81 -0.74
N GLY A 110 6.39 2.03 -1.77
CA GLY A 110 5.42 1.27 -2.54
C GLY A 110 5.80 -0.21 -2.52
N LEU A 111 4.94 -1.05 -1.97
CA LEU A 111 5.14 -2.50 -1.92
C LEU A 111 3.95 -3.16 -2.62
N LEU A 112 4.25 -4.02 -3.60
CA LEU A 112 3.23 -4.77 -4.32
C LEU A 112 3.52 -6.26 -4.22
N MET A 113 2.45 -7.03 -4.07
CA MET A 113 2.51 -8.49 -4.10
C MET A 113 1.32 -9.03 -4.89
N TRP A 114 1.62 -9.86 -5.88
CA TRP A 114 0.63 -10.66 -6.59
C TRP A 114 1.30 -11.97 -7.01
N PRO A 115 1.15 -13.03 -6.21
CA PRO A 115 1.82 -14.29 -6.49
C PRO A 115 1.50 -14.81 -7.90
N GLY A 116 2.52 -15.30 -8.62
CA GLY A 116 2.37 -15.77 -9.98
C GLY A 116 2.27 -14.70 -11.08
N MET A 117 1.99 -13.44 -10.71
CA MET A 117 1.86 -12.33 -11.66
C MET A 117 3.01 -11.31 -11.56
N ILE A 118 3.47 -11.03 -10.36
CA ILE A 118 4.60 -10.12 -10.11
C ILE A 118 5.78 -10.94 -9.56
N GLU A 119 6.95 -10.77 -10.17
CA GLU A 119 8.18 -11.46 -9.75
C GLU A 119 8.55 -11.08 -8.31
N ALA A 120 8.79 -12.09 -7.49
CA ALA A 120 9.20 -11.89 -6.10
C ALA A 120 10.61 -11.25 -6.02
N GLY A 121 10.78 -10.25 -5.16
CA GLY A 121 12.06 -9.56 -4.95
C GLY A 121 12.39 -8.53 -6.03
N ARG A 122 11.52 -8.29 -7.00
CA ARG A 122 11.68 -7.23 -7.99
C ARG A 122 11.77 -5.87 -7.29
N GLN A 123 12.69 -5.05 -7.74
CA GLN A 123 12.84 -3.65 -7.32
C GLN A 123 12.83 -2.74 -8.55
N SER A 124 12.25 -1.57 -8.41
CA SER A 124 12.18 -0.60 -9.50
C SER A 124 12.24 0.82 -8.94
N ASP A 125 12.94 1.70 -9.64
CA ASP A 125 12.92 3.15 -9.43
C ASP A 125 11.86 3.86 -10.30
N GLY A 126 11.05 3.09 -11.04
CA GLY A 126 9.94 3.61 -11.84
C GLY A 126 8.90 4.30 -10.96
N MET A 127 8.34 5.38 -11.47
CA MET A 127 7.35 6.17 -10.74
C MET A 127 5.97 5.52 -10.84
N PHE A 128 5.32 5.32 -9.72
CA PHE A 128 3.92 4.94 -9.61
C PHE A 128 3.21 5.98 -8.73
N TYR A 129 2.24 6.66 -9.30
CA TYR A 129 1.54 7.75 -8.63
C TYR A 129 0.21 7.26 -8.03
N PHE A 130 -0.26 7.84 -6.94
CA PHE A 130 -1.55 7.44 -6.38
C PHE A 130 -2.73 7.66 -7.34
N ASN A 131 -2.63 8.64 -8.23
CA ASN A 131 -3.63 8.87 -9.26
C ASN A 131 -3.70 7.70 -10.25
N ASP A 132 -2.61 6.92 -10.42
CA ASP A 132 -2.55 5.76 -11.30
C ASP A 132 -3.28 4.54 -10.73
N VAL A 133 -3.57 4.53 -9.43
CA VAL A 133 -4.22 3.37 -8.77
C VAL A 133 -5.57 3.07 -9.41
N LEU A 134 -6.43 4.08 -9.60
CA LEU A 134 -7.76 3.89 -10.16
C LEU A 134 -7.73 3.33 -11.60
N PRO A 135 -7.04 3.97 -12.56
CA PRO A 135 -6.98 3.43 -13.92
C PRO A 135 -6.29 2.06 -13.99
N THR A 136 -5.24 1.83 -13.19
CA THR A 136 -4.54 0.54 -13.13
C THR A 136 -5.44 -0.57 -12.60
N VAL A 137 -6.16 -0.33 -11.52
CA VAL A 137 -7.09 -1.34 -10.94
C VAL A 137 -8.22 -1.66 -11.91
N LEU A 138 -8.78 -0.65 -12.58
CA LEU A 138 -9.80 -0.86 -13.59
C LEU A 138 -9.25 -1.61 -14.83
N GLY A 139 -8.03 -1.28 -15.25
CA GLY A 139 -7.33 -2.00 -16.33
C GLY A 139 -7.13 -3.47 -15.99
N LEU A 140 -6.61 -3.77 -14.82
CA LEU A 140 -6.40 -5.15 -14.36
C LEU A 140 -7.70 -5.94 -14.17
N ALA A 141 -8.81 -5.25 -13.84
CA ALA A 141 -10.13 -5.85 -13.73
C ALA A 141 -10.85 -6.01 -15.06
N GLY A 142 -10.29 -5.52 -16.20
CA GLY A 142 -10.95 -5.51 -17.51
C GLY A 142 -12.09 -4.50 -17.62
N GLU A 143 -12.10 -3.47 -16.78
CA GLU A 143 -13.18 -2.48 -16.62
C GLU A 143 -12.73 -1.04 -16.96
N SER A 144 -11.72 -0.89 -17.82
CA SER A 144 -11.15 0.42 -18.19
C SER A 144 -12.19 1.41 -18.73
N GLU A 145 -13.24 0.91 -19.39
CA GLU A 145 -14.36 1.70 -19.89
C GLU A 145 -15.19 2.39 -18.80
N ARG A 146 -15.05 1.96 -17.54
CA ARG A 146 -15.72 2.58 -16.39
C ARG A 146 -15.00 3.82 -15.87
N LEU A 147 -13.84 4.15 -16.43
CA LEU A 147 -13.22 5.43 -16.12
C LEU A 147 -14.16 6.57 -16.51
N PRO A 148 -14.37 7.58 -15.63
CA PRO A 148 -15.19 8.72 -15.96
C PRO A 148 -14.72 9.42 -17.23
N GLY A 149 -15.61 9.56 -18.23
CA GLY A 149 -15.34 10.31 -19.47
C GLY A 149 -15.79 11.77 -19.43
N ASP A 150 -16.44 12.18 -18.33
CA ASP A 150 -17.00 13.54 -18.11
C ASP A 150 -16.02 14.51 -17.43
N ARG A 151 -14.83 14.02 -17.10
CA ARG A 151 -13.77 14.78 -16.42
C ARG A 151 -12.39 14.28 -16.81
N TYR A 152 -11.38 15.12 -16.59
CA TYR A 152 -10.00 14.73 -16.75
C TYR A 152 -9.55 13.81 -15.59
N ILE A 153 -8.84 12.74 -15.92
CA ILE A 153 -8.22 11.81 -14.98
C ILE A 153 -6.71 11.95 -15.15
N ASP A 154 -6.02 12.39 -14.11
CA ASP A 154 -4.57 12.62 -14.15
C ASP A 154 -3.75 11.32 -14.20
N GLY A 155 -4.31 10.25 -13.63
CA GLY A 155 -3.64 8.94 -13.54
C GLY A 155 -3.71 8.17 -14.86
N ILE A 156 -2.76 7.27 -15.02
CA ILE A 156 -2.64 6.37 -16.18
C ILE A 156 -2.65 4.91 -15.73
N ASP A 157 -2.99 4.02 -16.66
CA ASP A 157 -2.89 2.58 -16.40
C ASP A 157 -1.43 2.13 -16.43
N GLN A 158 -0.92 1.67 -15.31
CA GLN A 158 0.43 1.17 -15.09
C GLN A 158 0.51 -0.37 -15.09
N SER A 159 -0.51 -1.07 -15.58
CA SER A 159 -0.55 -2.54 -15.58
C SER A 159 0.68 -3.14 -16.25
N SER A 160 1.12 -2.58 -17.38
CA SER A 160 2.33 -3.02 -18.08
C SER A 160 3.60 -2.86 -17.24
N PHE A 161 3.72 -1.74 -16.51
CA PHE A 161 4.83 -1.51 -15.60
C PHE A 161 4.84 -2.52 -14.45
N LEU A 162 3.68 -2.84 -13.91
CA LEU A 162 3.58 -3.77 -12.78
C LEU A 162 3.84 -5.23 -13.20
N LEU A 163 3.29 -5.67 -14.33
CA LEU A 163 3.27 -7.08 -14.71
C LEU A 163 4.47 -7.48 -15.59
N ALA A 164 4.98 -6.61 -16.45
CA ALA A 164 6.11 -6.95 -17.30
C ALA A 164 7.42 -6.84 -16.53
N PRO A 165 8.35 -7.84 -16.62
CA PRO A 165 9.65 -7.79 -15.96
C PRO A 165 10.48 -6.54 -16.32
N GLU A 166 10.36 -6.09 -17.57
CA GLU A 166 11.03 -4.90 -18.12
C GLU A 166 10.05 -3.73 -18.33
N GLY A 167 8.92 -3.75 -17.64
CA GLY A 167 7.92 -2.69 -17.73
C GLY A 167 8.51 -1.35 -17.33
N LEU A 168 8.27 -0.33 -18.15
CA LEU A 168 8.63 1.06 -17.85
C LEU A 168 7.41 1.78 -17.29
N SER A 169 7.64 2.58 -16.26
CA SER A 169 6.64 3.57 -15.82
C SER A 169 6.62 4.72 -16.80
N ASN A 170 5.44 5.20 -17.11
CA ASN A 170 5.25 6.35 -18.01
C ASN A 170 5.38 7.67 -17.25
#